data_a4ebe365b7451a0c452b6e9ecace6a8c
#
_entry.id   a4ebe365b7451a0c452b6e9ecace6a8c
#
_cell.length_a   1.000
_cell.length_b   1.000
_cell.length_c   1.000
_cell.angle_alpha   90.00
_cell.angle_beta   90.00
_cell.angle_gamma   90.00
#
_symmetry.space_group_name_H-M   'P 1'
#
loop_
_entity.id
_entity.type
_entity.pdbx_description
1 polymer ?
#
loop_
_entity_poly.entity_id
_entity_poly.type
_entity_poly.pdbx_seq_one_letter_code
_entity_poly.pdbx_strand_id
1 'polypeptide(L)'
;MTPSCYRFNVVLTVLCAVFLVVVSAHSGDKGLRQFGKEEWPSYGADTANSKYSPLDQIHKDNVKDLQIAWRWSSVENAILKDHPELWTMVYEATPLMIDGRLYTSTSLSQVAAIDARTGQTLWVYDPESYTQGSPPNLGFIHRGVAYWADGETQRIFIGTGDAQLIALDAKTGQPVPEFGTHGRIDLTQGLHRLVDPALLGYERWTGPSG
;
A
#
# COMPACT_ATOMS: atom_id res chain seq x y z
N MET A 1 18.86 88.76 39.54
CA MET A 1 19.86 87.76 39.33
C MET A 1 19.18 86.44 39.55
N THR A 2 18.71 85.77 38.53
CA THR A 2 17.99 84.53 38.61
C THR A 2 18.79 83.45 37.82
N PRO A 3 19.14 82.33 38.39
CA PRO A 3 19.73 81.25 37.61
C PRO A 3 18.63 80.39 36.92
N SER A 4 18.84 80.25 35.65
CA SER A 4 18.05 79.46 34.75
C SER A 4 18.16 77.92 35.10
N CYS A 5 17.02 77.29 35.40
CA CYS A 5 16.92 75.84 35.54
C CYS A 5 16.86 75.20 34.17
N TYR A 6 17.93 74.52 33.78
CA TYR A 6 17.92 73.56 32.65
C TYR A 6 17.23 72.28 33.09
N ARG A 7 16.05 72.03 32.53
CA ARG A 7 15.38 70.77 32.64
C ARG A 7 15.96 69.79 31.59
N PHE A 8 16.71 68.79 32.05
CA PHE A 8 17.10 67.67 31.24
C PHE A 8 15.89 66.76 31.08
N ASN A 9 15.31 66.75 29.91
CA ASN A 9 14.35 65.73 29.51
C ASN A 9 15.11 64.49 29.09
N VAL A 10 15.19 63.54 29.98
CA VAL A 10 15.62 62.18 29.62
C VAL A 10 14.47 61.51 28.91
N VAL A 11 14.53 61.50 27.60
CA VAL A 11 13.65 60.64 26.77
C VAL A 11 14.14 59.20 26.92
N LEU A 12 13.48 58.46 27.77
CA LEU A 12 13.70 57.06 27.92
C LEU A 12 13.08 56.36 26.68
N THR A 13 13.90 56.15 25.67
CA THR A 13 13.51 55.35 24.49
C THR A 13 13.48 53.90 24.93
N VAL A 14 12.31 53.42 25.31
CA VAL A 14 12.08 51.96 25.50
C VAL A 14 12.12 51.33 24.13
N LEU A 15 13.26 50.71 23.77
CA LEU A 15 13.37 49.80 22.65
C LEU A 15 12.59 48.55 23.03
N CYS A 16 11.33 48.46 22.61
CA CYS A 16 10.61 47.22 22.55
C CYS A 16 11.26 46.36 21.45
N ALA A 17 12.26 45.56 21.82
CA ALA A 17 12.70 44.43 21.00
C ALA A 17 11.57 43.45 20.96
N VAL A 18 10.69 43.58 19.99
CA VAL A 18 9.74 42.56 19.63
C VAL A 18 10.57 41.40 19.05
N PHE A 19 10.92 40.44 19.91
CA PHE A 19 11.36 39.13 19.48
C PHE A 19 10.15 38.49 18.77
N LEU A 20 10.08 38.69 17.47
CA LEU A 20 9.30 37.83 16.59
C LEU A 20 9.92 36.47 16.65
N VAL A 21 9.47 35.65 17.60
CA VAL A 21 9.66 34.20 17.55
C VAL A 21 8.83 33.79 16.35
N VAL A 22 9.45 33.76 15.19
CA VAL A 22 8.95 32.98 14.06
C VAL A 22 9.01 31.53 14.52
N VAL A 23 7.94 31.06 15.17
CA VAL A 23 7.64 29.65 15.26
C VAL A 23 7.40 29.25 13.82
N SER A 24 8.46 28.85 13.14
CA SER A 24 8.33 28.03 11.95
C SER A 24 7.58 26.79 12.42
N ALA A 25 6.25 26.81 12.29
CA ALA A 25 5.48 25.60 12.24
C ALA A 25 6.06 24.83 11.04
N HIS A 26 7.08 24.04 11.30
CA HIS A 26 7.32 22.87 10.49
C HIS A 26 6.07 21.99 10.69
N SER A 27 4.99 22.30 9.95
CA SER A 27 4.13 21.26 9.48
C SER A 27 5.12 20.37 8.72
N GLY A 28 5.51 19.29 9.37
CA GLY A 28 6.27 18.25 8.73
C GLY A 28 5.38 17.67 7.64
N ASP A 29 5.34 18.35 6.52
CA ASP A 29 5.17 17.71 5.23
C ASP A 29 6.43 16.83 5.11
N LYS A 30 6.38 15.68 5.73
CA LYS A 30 7.31 14.60 5.47
C LYS A 30 7.06 14.29 4.01
N GLY A 31 7.91 14.89 3.16
CA GLY A 31 7.72 14.92 1.73
C GLY A 31 7.36 13.52 1.24
N LEU A 32 6.29 13.42 0.49
CA LEU A 32 5.89 12.18 -0.16
C LEU A 32 7.14 11.57 -0.79
N ARG A 33 7.38 10.28 -0.53
CA ARG A 33 8.53 9.58 -1.09
C ARG A 33 8.60 9.84 -2.59
N GLN A 34 9.74 10.31 -3.07
CA GLN A 34 10.04 10.37 -4.48
C GLN A 34 10.51 8.99 -4.95
N PHE A 35 9.85 8.47 -5.96
CA PHE A 35 10.16 7.17 -6.53
C PHE A 35 11.25 7.30 -7.61
N GLY A 36 12.12 6.29 -7.70
CA GLY A 36 13.11 6.16 -8.77
C GLY A 36 12.46 5.93 -10.13
N LYS A 37 13.21 6.17 -11.21
CA LYS A 37 12.72 5.95 -12.59
C LYS A 37 12.34 4.50 -12.87
N GLU A 38 12.99 3.57 -12.17
CA GLU A 38 12.79 2.13 -12.25
C GLU A 38 11.61 1.62 -11.42
N GLU A 39 10.97 2.50 -10.62
CA GLU A 39 9.90 2.12 -9.71
C GLU A 39 8.53 2.27 -10.36
N TRP A 40 7.59 1.43 -9.91
CA TRP A 40 6.18 1.42 -10.34
C TRP A 40 5.29 1.30 -9.10
N PRO A 41 5.11 2.41 -8.36
CA PRO A 41 4.52 2.38 -7.01
C PRO A 41 3.00 2.30 -6.97
N SER A 42 2.34 2.38 -8.11
CA SER A 42 0.88 2.32 -8.20
C SER A 42 0.45 1.63 -9.50
N TYR A 43 -0.82 1.24 -9.59
CA TYR A 43 -1.39 0.61 -10.79
C TYR A 43 -1.07 1.37 -12.08
N GLY A 44 -1.15 2.69 -12.04
CA GLY A 44 -0.93 3.56 -13.18
C GLY A 44 0.45 4.22 -13.25
N ALA A 45 1.44 3.71 -12.55
CA ALA A 45 2.78 4.27 -12.36
C ALA A 45 2.79 5.49 -11.41
N ASP A 46 1.92 6.44 -11.61
CA ASP A 46 1.82 7.68 -10.85
C ASP A 46 0.37 8.04 -10.49
N THR A 47 0.19 9.13 -9.76
CA THR A 47 -1.13 9.63 -9.34
C THR A 47 -1.98 10.15 -10.51
N ALA A 48 -1.35 10.48 -11.64
CA ALA A 48 -2.03 10.88 -12.88
C ALA A 48 -2.45 9.68 -13.73
N ASN A 49 -2.10 8.46 -13.30
CA ASN A 49 -2.36 7.21 -14.02
C ASN A 49 -1.80 7.23 -15.46
N SER A 50 -0.60 7.79 -15.61
CA SER A 50 0.03 8.01 -16.91
C SER A 50 0.41 6.71 -17.63
N LYS A 51 0.66 5.64 -16.87
CA LYS A 51 1.18 4.33 -17.34
C LYS A 51 2.47 4.49 -18.13
N TYR A 52 3.24 5.52 -17.81
CA TYR A 52 4.49 5.86 -18.49
C TYR A 52 5.69 5.42 -17.64
N SER A 53 6.64 4.77 -18.30
CA SER A 53 7.98 4.49 -17.76
C SER A 53 9.03 5.27 -18.55
N PRO A 54 9.91 6.03 -17.91
CA PRO A 54 11.01 6.73 -18.58
C PRO A 54 12.20 5.83 -18.90
N LEU A 55 12.09 4.52 -18.69
CA LEU A 55 13.12 3.54 -19.01
C LEU A 55 13.24 3.38 -20.53
N ASP A 56 14.46 3.36 -21.04
CA ASP A 56 14.78 3.32 -22.47
C ASP A 56 15.71 2.16 -22.88
N GLN A 57 16.00 1.24 -21.93
CA GLN A 57 16.86 0.10 -22.21
C GLN A 57 16.26 -0.86 -23.26
N ILE A 58 14.94 -0.90 -23.35
CA ILE A 58 14.24 -1.70 -24.36
C ILE A 58 13.68 -0.76 -25.42
N HIS A 59 14.09 -0.97 -26.67
CA HIS A 59 13.68 -0.15 -27.81
C HIS A 59 13.48 -1.04 -29.06
N LYS A 60 12.98 -0.43 -30.16
CA LYS A 60 12.61 -1.14 -31.38
C LYS A 60 13.71 -2.03 -31.98
N ASP A 61 14.98 -1.70 -31.75
CA ASP A 61 16.08 -2.41 -32.37
C ASP A 61 16.54 -3.63 -31.56
N ASN A 62 16.27 -3.67 -30.23
CA ASN A 62 16.67 -4.76 -29.33
C ASN A 62 15.51 -5.56 -28.72
N VAL A 63 14.27 -5.13 -28.90
CA VAL A 63 13.09 -5.85 -28.35
C VAL A 63 13.01 -7.30 -28.82
N LYS A 64 13.51 -7.60 -30.03
CA LYS A 64 13.56 -8.96 -30.59
C LYS A 64 14.53 -9.88 -29.87
N ASP A 65 15.49 -9.34 -29.13
CA ASP A 65 16.53 -10.06 -28.43
C ASP A 65 16.17 -10.32 -26.96
N LEU A 66 14.96 -9.92 -26.53
CA LEU A 66 14.48 -10.17 -25.16
C LEU A 66 14.37 -11.66 -24.88
N GLN A 67 14.82 -12.02 -23.68
CA GLN A 67 14.72 -13.36 -23.13
C GLN A 67 14.00 -13.34 -21.78
N ILE A 68 13.38 -14.45 -21.43
CA ILE A 68 12.78 -14.62 -20.11
C ILE A 68 13.91 -14.74 -19.09
N ALA A 69 14.05 -13.74 -18.20
CA ALA A 69 15.05 -13.76 -17.14
C ALA A 69 14.71 -14.80 -16.05
N TRP A 70 13.45 -14.87 -15.67
CA TRP A 70 12.94 -15.84 -14.68
C TRP A 70 11.42 -16.01 -14.82
N ARG A 71 10.88 -17.01 -14.15
CA ARG A 71 9.46 -17.27 -14.02
C ARG A 71 9.12 -17.43 -12.54
N TRP A 72 8.06 -16.80 -12.10
CA TRP A 72 7.52 -16.97 -10.77
C TRP A 72 6.24 -17.81 -10.83
N SER A 73 6.16 -18.85 -10.00
CA SER A 73 4.94 -19.62 -9.81
C SER A 73 4.13 -19.01 -8.70
N SER A 74 2.84 -18.75 -8.95
CA SER A 74 1.95 -18.22 -7.94
C SER A 74 1.91 -19.11 -6.70
N VAL A 75 1.99 -18.49 -5.53
CA VAL A 75 1.99 -19.20 -4.24
C VAL A 75 0.64 -19.86 -3.95
N GLU A 76 -0.45 -19.40 -4.57
CA GLU A 76 -1.77 -20.01 -4.46
C GLU A 76 -1.85 -21.42 -5.08
N ASN A 77 -0.91 -21.78 -5.98
CA ASN A 77 -0.92 -23.09 -6.62
C ASN A 77 -0.84 -24.24 -5.62
N ALA A 78 -0.21 -24.06 -4.46
CA ALA A 78 -0.17 -25.05 -3.40
C ALA A 78 -1.57 -25.25 -2.80
N ILE A 79 -2.28 -24.15 -2.51
CA ILE A 79 -3.64 -24.17 -1.97
C ILE A 79 -4.60 -24.81 -2.99
N LEU A 80 -4.56 -24.35 -4.23
CA LEU A 80 -5.43 -24.88 -5.30
C LEU A 80 -5.23 -26.37 -5.56
N LYS A 81 -4.03 -26.89 -5.31
CA LYS A 81 -3.76 -28.32 -5.41
C LYS A 81 -4.47 -29.13 -4.32
N ASP A 82 -4.47 -28.58 -3.09
CA ASP A 82 -5.06 -29.25 -1.93
C ASP A 82 -6.58 -28.97 -1.81
N HIS A 83 -7.05 -27.91 -2.48
CA HIS A 83 -8.43 -27.44 -2.51
C HIS A 83 -8.93 -27.29 -3.94
N PRO A 84 -9.17 -28.40 -4.67
CA PRO A 84 -9.58 -28.35 -6.08
C PRO A 84 -10.97 -27.74 -6.30
N GLU A 85 -11.74 -27.59 -5.22
CA GLU A 85 -13.03 -26.90 -5.20
C GLU A 85 -12.89 -25.37 -5.31
N LEU A 86 -11.74 -24.80 -4.94
CA LEU A 86 -11.48 -23.37 -5.09
C LEU A 86 -11.21 -23.08 -6.56
N TRP A 87 -12.09 -22.29 -7.13
CA TRP A 87 -11.99 -21.92 -8.54
C TRP A 87 -11.54 -20.47 -8.69
N THR A 88 -10.42 -20.27 -9.37
CA THR A 88 -9.90 -18.94 -9.72
C THR A 88 -10.11 -18.70 -11.21
N MET A 89 -10.82 -17.62 -11.56
CA MET A 89 -11.17 -17.35 -12.95
C MET A 89 -10.05 -16.68 -13.72
N VAL A 90 -9.53 -15.58 -13.18
CA VAL A 90 -8.60 -14.67 -13.86
C VAL A 90 -7.58 -14.11 -12.89
N TYR A 91 -6.33 -14.05 -13.32
CA TYR A 91 -5.27 -13.34 -12.64
C TYR A 91 -5.13 -11.93 -13.26
N GLU A 92 -5.58 -10.89 -12.55
CA GLU A 92 -5.59 -9.50 -13.04
C GLU A 92 -4.70 -8.55 -12.24
N ALA A 93 -3.89 -9.08 -11.32
CA ALA A 93 -3.05 -8.26 -10.47
C ALA A 93 -1.93 -7.58 -11.27
N THR A 94 -1.79 -6.27 -11.10
CA THR A 94 -0.64 -5.51 -11.57
C THR A 94 0.40 -5.45 -10.44
N PRO A 95 1.58 -6.05 -10.59
CA PRO A 95 2.63 -5.95 -9.59
C PRO A 95 3.12 -4.51 -9.44
N LEU A 96 3.41 -4.10 -8.19
CA LEU A 96 4.12 -2.87 -7.91
C LEU A 96 5.62 -3.14 -7.82
N MET A 97 6.44 -2.21 -8.31
CA MET A 97 7.90 -2.29 -8.24
C MET A 97 8.44 -1.20 -7.31
N ILE A 98 9.00 -1.59 -6.16
CA ILE A 98 9.52 -0.65 -5.15
C ILE A 98 10.78 -1.25 -4.52
N ASP A 99 11.87 -0.48 -4.47
CA ASP A 99 13.13 -0.88 -3.85
C ASP A 99 13.64 -2.26 -4.32
N GLY A 100 13.54 -2.56 -5.61
CA GLY A 100 13.98 -3.83 -6.17
C GLY A 100 13.09 -5.03 -5.83
N ARG A 101 11.88 -4.79 -5.30
CA ARG A 101 10.89 -5.81 -4.96
C ARG A 101 9.63 -5.64 -5.78
N LEU A 102 9.10 -6.74 -6.25
CA LEU A 102 7.76 -6.78 -6.81
C LEU A 102 6.78 -7.21 -5.74
N TYR A 103 5.72 -6.43 -5.57
CA TYR A 103 4.61 -6.76 -4.69
C TYR A 103 3.39 -7.09 -5.53
N THR A 104 2.81 -8.25 -5.30
CA THR A 104 1.64 -8.71 -6.04
C THR A 104 0.64 -9.41 -5.11
N SER A 105 -0.62 -9.42 -5.51
CA SER A 105 -1.62 -10.29 -4.89
C SER A 105 -1.89 -11.51 -5.76
N THR A 106 -2.40 -12.58 -5.17
CA THR A 106 -2.96 -13.72 -5.88
C THR A 106 -4.49 -13.61 -5.95
N SER A 107 -5.12 -14.48 -6.72
CA SER A 107 -6.59 -14.52 -6.80
C SER A 107 -7.23 -14.85 -5.45
N LEU A 108 -6.57 -15.66 -4.62
CA LEU A 108 -7.00 -16.01 -3.25
C LEU A 108 -6.69 -14.92 -2.21
N SER A 109 -6.33 -13.72 -2.65
CA SER A 109 -5.96 -12.57 -1.79
C SER A 109 -4.66 -12.75 -1.00
N GLN A 110 -3.81 -13.72 -1.32
CA GLN A 110 -2.47 -13.75 -0.77
C GLN A 110 -1.65 -12.59 -1.29
N VAL A 111 -0.68 -12.12 -0.51
CA VAL A 111 0.30 -11.10 -0.93
C VAL A 111 1.68 -11.72 -0.96
N ALA A 112 2.41 -11.50 -2.04
CA ALA A 112 3.79 -11.92 -2.16
C ALA A 112 4.72 -10.75 -2.46
N ALA A 113 5.89 -10.73 -1.83
CA ALA A 113 7.02 -9.93 -2.26
C ALA A 113 8.07 -10.83 -2.94
N ILE A 114 8.56 -10.37 -4.07
CA ILE A 114 9.44 -11.12 -4.96
C ILE A 114 10.67 -10.23 -5.24
N ASP A 115 11.85 -10.79 -5.16
CA ASP A 115 13.06 -10.12 -5.65
C ASP A 115 12.93 -9.90 -7.16
N ALA A 116 12.91 -8.66 -7.60
CA ALA A 116 12.65 -8.32 -8.99
C ALA A 116 13.75 -8.79 -9.95
N ARG A 117 14.96 -9.00 -9.46
CA ARG A 117 16.09 -9.42 -10.26
C ARG A 117 16.15 -10.94 -10.45
N THR A 118 15.75 -11.70 -9.43
CA THR A 118 15.93 -13.16 -9.39
C THR A 118 14.63 -13.93 -9.53
N GLY A 119 13.48 -13.29 -9.26
CA GLY A 119 12.19 -13.98 -9.17
C GLY A 119 11.99 -14.78 -7.88
N GLN A 120 12.92 -14.67 -6.91
CA GLN A 120 12.81 -15.39 -5.65
C GLN A 120 11.73 -14.74 -4.77
N THR A 121 10.84 -15.55 -4.20
CA THR A 121 9.88 -15.09 -3.19
C THR A 121 10.61 -14.71 -1.90
N LEU A 122 10.42 -13.48 -1.45
CA LEU A 122 11.03 -12.94 -0.22
C LEU A 122 10.14 -13.23 0.99
N TRP A 123 8.84 -13.01 0.84
CA TRP A 123 7.84 -13.34 1.85
C TRP A 123 6.47 -13.53 1.20
N VAL A 124 5.59 -14.22 1.90
CA VAL A 124 4.18 -14.40 1.56
C VAL A 124 3.35 -14.12 2.81
N TYR A 125 2.24 -13.42 2.60
CA TYR A 125 1.19 -13.27 3.58
C TYR A 125 -0.09 -13.91 3.04
N ASP A 126 -0.71 -14.78 3.84
CA ASP A 126 -1.98 -15.42 3.53
C ASP A 126 -3.04 -14.95 4.52
N PRO A 127 -4.07 -14.19 4.09
CA PRO A 127 -5.18 -13.81 4.95
C PRO A 127 -6.15 -14.95 5.25
N GLU A 128 -6.03 -16.08 4.53
CA GLU A 128 -6.94 -17.25 4.59
C GLU A 128 -8.41 -16.89 4.28
N SER A 129 -8.62 -15.81 3.51
CA SER A 129 -9.98 -15.32 3.18
C SER A 129 -10.82 -16.35 2.42
N TYR A 130 -10.17 -17.23 1.66
CA TYR A 130 -10.84 -18.32 0.93
C TYR A 130 -11.50 -19.37 1.85
N THR A 131 -11.11 -19.45 3.13
CA THR A 131 -11.73 -20.36 4.11
C THR A 131 -13.12 -19.91 4.52
N GLN A 132 -13.47 -18.65 4.29
CA GLN A 132 -14.78 -18.09 4.59
C GLN A 132 -15.83 -18.41 3.51
N GLY A 133 -15.41 -18.93 2.37
CA GLY A 133 -16.24 -19.25 1.23
C GLY A 133 -15.75 -18.60 -0.05
N SER A 134 -16.54 -18.66 -1.11
CA SER A 134 -16.25 -18.03 -2.40
C SER A 134 -16.87 -16.63 -2.48
N PRO A 135 -16.13 -15.61 -2.96
CA PRO A 135 -16.72 -14.32 -3.26
C PRO A 135 -17.85 -14.44 -4.28
N PRO A 136 -18.88 -13.54 -4.21
CA PRO A 136 -19.98 -13.58 -5.15
C PRO A 136 -19.55 -13.24 -6.58
N ASN A 137 -20.39 -13.56 -7.53
CA ASN A 137 -20.25 -13.30 -8.96
C ASN A 137 -19.12 -14.10 -9.63
N LEU A 138 -17.95 -13.47 -9.80
CA LEU A 138 -16.84 -14.06 -10.56
C LEU A 138 -15.87 -14.88 -9.69
N GLY A 139 -16.22 -15.17 -8.44
CA GLY A 139 -15.36 -15.94 -7.54
C GLY A 139 -14.08 -15.20 -7.15
N PHE A 140 -12.99 -15.94 -7.05
CA PHE A 140 -11.71 -15.40 -6.59
C PHE A 140 -10.98 -14.62 -7.69
N ILE A 141 -11.07 -13.28 -7.61
CA ILE A 141 -10.34 -12.34 -8.48
C ILE A 141 -9.75 -11.26 -7.62
N HIS A 142 -8.50 -10.93 -7.85
CA HIS A 142 -7.83 -9.82 -7.17
C HIS A 142 -7.05 -8.95 -8.17
N ARG A 143 -7.04 -7.61 -7.94
CA ARG A 143 -6.49 -6.66 -8.90
C ARG A 143 -5.14 -6.06 -8.48
N GLY A 144 -4.61 -6.48 -7.36
CA GLY A 144 -3.31 -6.03 -6.86
C GLY A 144 -3.35 -5.47 -5.45
N VAL A 145 -2.28 -4.82 -5.08
CA VAL A 145 -2.07 -4.21 -3.77
C VAL A 145 -1.84 -2.72 -3.91
N ALA A 146 -1.94 -1.97 -2.81
CA ALA A 146 -1.55 -0.57 -2.74
C ALA A 146 -0.32 -0.42 -1.86
N TYR A 147 0.52 0.57 -2.17
CA TYR A 147 1.71 0.92 -1.42
C TYR A 147 1.57 2.29 -0.79
N TRP A 148 2.11 2.45 0.41
CA TRP A 148 2.23 3.71 1.09
C TRP A 148 3.54 3.79 1.87
N ALA A 149 4.14 4.99 1.94
CA ALA A 149 5.33 5.23 2.75
C ALA A 149 5.28 6.61 3.41
N ASP A 150 5.81 6.66 4.63
CA ASP A 150 6.10 7.89 5.38
C ASP A 150 7.45 7.73 6.08
N GLY A 151 8.48 8.37 5.54
CA GLY A 151 9.87 8.18 5.96
C GLY A 151 10.30 6.72 5.82
N GLU A 152 10.75 6.13 6.92
CA GLU A 152 11.20 4.74 6.96
C GLU A 152 10.06 3.71 7.00
N THR A 153 8.84 4.17 7.29
CA THR A 153 7.67 3.29 7.36
C THR A 153 7.13 3.02 5.98
N GLN A 154 7.05 1.75 5.60
CA GLN A 154 6.54 1.31 4.31
C GLN A 154 5.47 0.24 4.53
N ARG A 155 4.32 0.40 3.88
CA ARG A 155 3.18 -0.51 4.05
C ARG A 155 2.61 -0.96 2.72
N ILE A 156 2.18 -2.21 2.70
CA ILE A 156 1.36 -2.78 1.63
C ILE A 156 -0.05 -2.94 2.17
N PHE A 157 -1.04 -2.50 1.39
CA PHE A 157 -2.45 -2.65 1.72
C PHE A 157 -3.12 -3.59 0.74
N ILE A 158 -3.99 -4.44 1.27
CA ILE A 158 -4.84 -5.32 0.49
C ILE A 158 -6.27 -5.31 1.05
N GLY A 159 -7.27 -5.19 0.17
CA GLY A 159 -8.66 -5.48 0.49
C GLY A 159 -8.98 -6.91 0.11
N THR A 160 -9.61 -7.66 0.98
CA THR A 160 -9.96 -9.06 0.74
C THR A 160 -11.44 -9.25 0.42
N GLY A 161 -11.79 -10.37 -0.19
CA GLY A 161 -13.16 -10.67 -0.56
C GLY A 161 -14.11 -10.80 0.63
N ASP A 162 -13.61 -11.17 1.82
CA ASP A 162 -14.32 -11.20 3.09
C ASP A 162 -14.40 -9.85 3.80
N ALA A 163 -14.26 -8.76 3.02
CA ALA A 163 -14.42 -7.38 3.48
C ALA A 163 -13.42 -6.94 4.57
N GLN A 164 -12.17 -7.42 4.51
CA GLN A 164 -11.10 -6.92 5.37
C GLN A 164 -10.20 -5.96 4.59
N LEU A 165 -9.74 -4.89 5.23
CA LEU A 165 -8.61 -4.10 4.78
C LEU A 165 -7.42 -4.42 5.68
N ILE A 166 -6.33 -4.88 5.09
CA ILE A 166 -5.15 -5.37 5.81
C ILE A 166 -3.96 -4.47 5.47
N ALA A 167 -3.18 -4.09 6.47
CA ALA A 167 -1.92 -3.40 6.31
C ALA A 167 -0.76 -4.31 6.72
N LEU A 168 0.20 -4.47 5.81
CA LEU A 168 1.41 -5.26 6.01
C LEU A 168 2.63 -4.36 6.02
N ASP A 169 3.62 -4.66 6.84
CA ASP A 169 4.95 -4.09 6.70
C ASP A 169 5.58 -4.56 5.38
N ALA A 170 5.99 -3.62 4.54
CA ALA A 170 6.46 -3.93 3.20
C ALA A 170 7.76 -4.76 3.17
N LYS A 171 8.59 -4.65 4.20
CA LYS A 171 9.87 -5.36 4.28
C LYS A 171 9.69 -6.81 4.72
N THR A 172 8.75 -7.06 5.62
CA THR A 172 8.60 -8.34 6.31
C THR A 172 7.34 -9.12 5.95
N GLY A 173 6.32 -8.46 5.39
CA GLY A 173 5.01 -9.06 5.13
C GLY A 173 4.16 -9.30 6.39
N GLN A 174 4.62 -8.85 7.55
CA GLN A 174 3.87 -9.02 8.79
C GLN A 174 2.75 -7.96 8.88
N PRO A 175 1.57 -8.32 9.43
CA PRO A 175 0.54 -7.35 9.73
C PRO A 175 1.05 -6.24 10.64
N VAL A 176 0.67 -4.99 10.35
CA VAL A 176 1.03 -3.81 11.14
C VAL A 176 0.11 -3.72 12.36
N PRO A 177 0.59 -3.99 13.59
CA PRO A 177 -0.30 -4.16 14.74
C PRO A 177 -1.15 -2.92 15.07
N GLU A 178 -0.63 -1.72 14.78
CA GLU A 178 -1.29 -0.44 15.05
C GLU A 178 -2.38 -0.08 14.03
N PHE A 179 -2.49 -0.85 12.94
CA PHE A 179 -3.52 -0.65 11.94
C PHE A 179 -4.77 -1.46 12.29
N GLY A 180 -5.83 -0.76 12.70
CA GLY A 180 -7.08 -1.40 13.13
C GLY A 180 -6.88 -2.39 14.29
N THR A 181 -7.39 -3.58 14.14
CA THR A 181 -7.21 -4.67 15.12
C THR A 181 -6.22 -5.69 14.55
N HIS A 182 -5.01 -5.74 15.12
CA HIS A 182 -3.95 -6.67 14.66
C HIS A 182 -3.64 -6.57 13.15
N GLY A 183 -3.57 -5.34 12.63
CA GLY A 183 -3.25 -5.12 11.21
C GLY A 183 -4.43 -5.22 10.26
N ARG A 184 -5.66 -5.31 10.76
CA ARG A 184 -6.88 -5.49 9.98
C ARG A 184 -7.99 -4.53 10.38
N ILE A 185 -8.77 -4.09 9.42
CA ILE A 185 -10.01 -3.34 9.60
C ILE A 185 -11.13 -4.13 8.93
N ASP A 186 -12.18 -4.43 9.70
CA ASP A 186 -13.41 -4.98 9.17
C ASP A 186 -14.22 -3.87 8.49
N LEU A 187 -14.35 -3.94 7.18
CA LEU A 187 -15.04 -2.94 6.36
C LEU A 187 -16.57 -3.04 6.45
N THR A 188 -17.11 -4.04 7.12
CA THR A 188 -18.54 -4.15 7.37
C THR A 188 -19.00 -3.29 8.55
N GLN A 189 -18.07 -2.89 9.42
CA GLN A 189 -18.37 -2.08 10.59
C GLN A 189 -18.77 -0.65 10.18
N GLY A 190 -19.78 -0.12 10.85
CA GLY A 190 -20.30 1.24 10.59
C GLY A 190 -21.17 1.37 9.34
N LEU A 191 -21.48 0.29 8.65
CA LEU A 191 -22.49 0.29 7.60
C LEU A 191 -23.87 0.50 8.26
N HIS A 192 -24.63 1.49 7.76
CA HIS A 192 -25.98 1.77 8.26
C HIS A 192 -26.99 0.63 7.98
N ARG A 193 -26.63 -0.30 7.14
CA ARG A 193 -27.40 -1.48 6.82
C ARG A 193 -26.84 -2.65 7.62
N LEU A 194 -27.73 -3.35 8.34
CA LEU A 194 -27.35 -4.65 8.90
C LEU A 194 -26.95 -5.56 7.75
N VAL A 195 -25.67 -5.83 7.66
CA VAL A 195 -25.13 -6.77 6.68
C VAL A 195 -25.20 -8.13 7.33
N ASP A 196 -26.21 -8.89 6.95
CA ASP A 196 -26.21 -10.32 7.26
C ASP A 196 -25.01 -10.94 6.53
N PRO A 197 -24.06 -11.56 7.23
CA PRO A 197 -22.94 -12.25 6.60
C PRO A 197 -23.38 -13.24 5.52
N ALA A 198 -24.55 -13.86 5.66
CA ALA A 198 -25.13 -14.72 4.64
C ALA A 198 -25.55 -13.96 3.38
N LEU A 199 -25.81 -12.63 3.48
CA LEU A 199 -26.18 -11.75 2.37
C LEU A 199 -24.99 -11.01 1.75
N LEU A 200 -23.79 -11.12 2.32
CA LEU A 200 -22.56 -10.62 1.73
C LEU A 200 -22.18 -11.40 0.46
N GLY A 201 -22.99 -12.39 0.10
CA GLY A 201 -22.80 -13.18 -1.11
C GLY A 201 -21.60 -14.12 -1.02
N TYR A 202 -21.01 -14.26 0.15
CA TYR A 202 -20.10 -15.36 0.42
C TYR A 202 -20.96 -16.63 0.45
N GLU A 203 -21.01 -17.31 -0.66
CA GLU A 203 -21.57 -18.65 -0.68
C GLU A 203 -20.65 -19.51 0.20
N ARG A 204 -21.15 -19.83 1.40
CA ARG A 204 -20.47 -20.83 2.22
C ARG A 204 -20.31 -22.06 1.37
N TRP A 205 -19.08 -22.46 1.16
CA TRP A 205 -18.79 -23.71 0.51
C TRP A 205 -19.37 -24.84 1.35
N THR A 206 -20.57 -25.25 1.00
CA THR A 206 -21.06 -26.56 1.43
C THR A 206 -20.39 -27.54 0.50
N GLY A 207 -19.25 -28.10 0.93
CA GLY A 207 -18.62 -29.19 0.23
C GLY A 207 -19.68 -30.25 -0.20
N PRO A 208 -19.41 -31.08 -1.20
CA PRO A 208 -20.33 -32.13 -1.57
C PRO A 208 -20.65 -32.89 -0.30
N SER A 209 -21.93 -32.78 0.11
CA SER A 209 -22.47 -33.59 1.19
C SER A 209 -22.25 -35.06 0.78
N GLY A 210 -21.18 -35.64 1.40
CA GLY A 210 -20.90 -37.06 1.27
C GLY A 210 -22.01 -37.92 1.85
#